data_0453751a89573271fe5baf621a794bdb
#
_entry.id   0453751a89573271fe5baf621a794bdb
#
_cell.length_a   1.000
_cell.length_b   1.000
_cell.length_c   1.000
_cell.angle_alpha   90.00
_cell.angle_beta   90.00
_cell.angle_gamma   90.00
#
_symmetry.space_group_name_H-M   'P 1'
#
loop_
_entity.id
_entity.type
_entity.pdbx_description
1 polymer ?
#
loop_
_entity_poly.entity_id
_entity_poly.type
_entity_poly.pdbx_seq_one_letter_code
_entity_poly.pdbx_strand_id
1 'polypeptide(L)'
;MAVGMAAAMWMTAVPASAAEGVDPLQRVLDELEPAIERAMLDGDIPSLTIALVDGEDIVWSEGYGESNRWARTPAVPGTVYIIASTLKAQATVALLQLYEEGRFDLHDPVSDYLEGLEIPGEDPADPITFHHLLTHTSGLPTAYTSMPLWGHEAPMEPREYLKREVKVQGPPGEEVRYSNPGYTLLAHVVQKLTDRDFRDVMREEVWEPLGMHDTAFRLSGSMEERLAQPYASTGDDGGMEPVSRSRFHEWPAGNAYGTVEDQARFLAANLNGGLYDGHRVLDESTVDEMQTRQFERFAGPMRAGWGGEEAGYGLTWWVSENPVGDRIFAHSGSIQGFTAFLHGNRDQQLGVAILTNGNRAHDHLVELSVLATELLSDHMRTD
;
A
#
# COMPACT_ATOMS: atom_id res chain seq x y z
N MET A 1 78.57 -50.04 -4.73
CA MET A 1 77.66 -49.27 -3.87
C MET A 1 76.87 -48.32 -4.75
N ALA A 2 75.64 -48.65 -5.04
CA ALA A 2 74.72 -47.79 -5.84
C ALA A 2 73.63 -47.25 -4.88
N VAL A 3 73.62 -45.96 -4.75
CA VAL A 3 72.57 -45.24 -3.95
C VAL A 3 71.45 -44.86 -4.89
N GLY A 4 70.29 -45.47 -4.71
CA GLY A 4 69.10 -45.11 -5.42
C GLY A 4 68.42 -43.90 -4.75
N MET A 5 68.22 -42.84 -5.50
CA MET A 5 67.34 -41.68 -5.10
C MET A 5 65.92 -41.98 -5.52
N ALA A 6 65.03 -42.13 -4.54
CA ALA A 6 63.58 -42.15 -4.77
C ALA A 6 63.07 -40.71 -4.83
N ALA A 7 62.48 -40.35 -5.97
CA ALA A 7 61.80 -39.07 -6.14
C ALA A 7 60.36 -39.19 -5.62
N ALA A 8 60.03 -38.46 -4.52
CA ALA A 8 58.67 -38.34 -4.05
C ALA A 8 57.90 -37.32 -4.93
N MET A 9 56.90 -37.79 -5.63
CA MET A 9 55.94 -36.96 -6.38
C MET A 9 54.92 -36.39 -5.41
N TRP A 10 54.98 -35.10 -5.14
CA TRP A 10 53.92 -34.39 -4.43
C TRP A 10 52.78 -34.09 -5.39
N MET A 11 51.69 -34.82 -5.31
CA MET A 11 50.40 -34.42 -5.93
C MET A 11 49.79 -33.30 -5.12
N THR A 12 49.88 -32.08 -5.63
CA THR A 12 49.06 -30.97 -5.12
C THR A 12 47.61 -31.21 -5.53
N ALA A 13 46.77 -31.51 -4.53
CA ALA A 13 45.30 -31.49 -4.71
C ALA A 13 44.88 -30.03 -5.07
N VAL A 14 44.37 -29.86 -6.27
CA VAL A 14 43.66 -28.64 -6.63
C VAL A 14 42.39 -28.62 -5.79
N PRO A 15 42.10 -27.56 -5.00
CA PRO A 15 40.82 -27.49 -4.29
C PRO A 15 39.72 -27.45 -5.35
N ALA A 16 38.71 -28.31 -5.19
CA ALA A 16 37.48 -28.24 -5.97
C ALA A 16 36.90 -26.84 -5.73
N SER A 17 36.81 -26.05 -6.80
CA SER A 17 36.02 -24.82 -6.82
C SER A 17 34.61 -25.24 -6.44
N ALA A 18 34.15 -24.81 -5.26
CA ALA A 18 32.73 -24.82 -4.97
C ALA A 18 32.04 -24.04 -6.09
N ALA A 19 31.19 -24.66 -6.83
CA ALA A 19 30.30 -23.95 -7.71
C ALA A 19 29.49 -23.01 -6.79
N GLU A 20 29.85 -21.72 -6.79
CA GLU A 20 29.07 -20.68 -6.14
C GLU A 20 27.67 -20.77 -6.78
N GLY A 21 26.68 -21.26 -6.03
CA GLY A 21 25.28 -21.24 -6.45
C GLY A 21 24.92 -19.79 -6.71
N VAL A 22 24.19 -19.52 -7.79
CA VAL A 22 23.65 -18.18 -8.06
C VAL A 22 22.85 -17.76 -6.86
N ASP A 23 23.06 -16.52 -6.37
CA ASP A 23 22.31 -15.92 -5.27
C ASP A 23 20.81 -16.07 -5.54
N PRO A 24 20.00 -16.60 -4.59
CA PRO A 24 18.56 -16.72 -4.73
C PRO A 24 17.90 -15.42 -5.19
N LEU A 25 18.28 -14.28 -4.62
CA LEU A 25 17.77 -12.97 -5.02
C LEU A 25 18.13 -12.64 -6.49
N GLN A 26 19.34 -12.98 -6.94
CA GLN A 26 19.71 -12.75 -8.33
C GLN A 26 18.83 -13.55 -9.29
N ARG A 27 18.39 -14.76 -8.94
CA ARG A 27 17.44 -15.53 -9.76
C ARG A 27 16.08 -14.87 -9.85
N VAL A 28 15.59 -14.31 -8.72
CA VAL A 28 14.35 -13.51 -8.70
C VAL A 28 14.49 -12.34 -9.67
N LEU A 29 15.60 -11.59 -9.61
CA LEU A 29 15.82 -10.40 -10.43
C LEU A 29 16.00 -10.73 -11.92
N ASP A 30 16.68 -11.83 -12.25
CA ASP A 30 16.86 -12.27 -13.64
C ASP A 30 15.52 -12.51 -14.37
N GLU A 31 14.46 -12.85 -13.65
CA GLU A 31 13.11 -13.05 -14.19
C GLU A 31 12.20 -11.83 -14.02
N LEU A 32 12.33 -11.11 -12.90
CA LEU A 32 11.47 -9.97 -12.56
C LEU A 32 11.81 -8.72 -13.39
N GLU A 33 13.08 -8.37 -13.57
CA GLU A 33 13.48 -7.15 -14.30
C GLU A 33 12.97 -7.11 -15.74
N PRO A 34 13.07 -8.20 -16.55
CA PRO A 34 12.46 -8.22 -17.87
C PRO A 34 10.93 -8.09 -17.87
N ALA A 35 10.25 -8.55 -16.81
CA ALA A 35 8.81 -8.38 -16.66
C ALA A 35 8.43 -6.92 -16.33
N ILE A 36 9.24 -6.24 -15.48
CA ILE A 36 9.08 -4.81 -15.19
C ILE A 36 9.25 -3.99 -16.47
N GLU A 37 10.31 -4.21 -17.24
CA GLU A 37 10.55 -3.48 -18.48
C GLU A 37 9.39 -3.65 -19.47
N ARG A 38 8.85 -4.87 -19.60
CA ARG A 38 7.70 -5.17 -20.46
C ARG A 38 6.45 -4.46 -19.98
N ALA A 39 6.12 -4.55 -18.69
CA ALA A 39 4.96 -3.88 -18.10
C ALA A 39 5.02 -2.36 -18.30
N MET A 40 6.21 -1.77 -18.14
CA MET A 40 6.41 -0.34 -18.37
C MET A 40 6.21 0.06 -19.83
N LEU A 41 6.66 -0.79 -20.77
CA LEU A 41 6.49 -0.56 -22.21
C LEU A 41 5.02 -0.69 -22.63
N ASP A 42 4.37 -1.77 -22.21
CA ASP A 42 2.97 -2.09 -22.57
C ASP A 42 1.99 -1.10 -21.96
N GLY A 43 2.25 -0.64 -20.73
CA GLY A 43 1.43 0.34 -20.01
C GLY A 43 1.78 1.80 -20.26
N ASP A 44 2.80 2.11 -21.10
CA ASP A 44 3.40 3.45 -21.25
C ASP A 44 3.67 4.10 -19.87
N ILE A 45 4.19 3.30 -18.90
CA ILE A 45 4.44 3.76 -17.51
C ILE A 45 5.69 4.64 -17.51
N PRO A 46 5.60 5.93 -17.13
CA PRO A 46 6.74 6.84 -17.20
C PRO A 46 7.86 6.48 -16.24
N SER A 47 7.51 6.13 -15.00
CA SER A 47 8.42 5.57 -14.01
C SER A 47 7.71 4.61 -13.06
N LEU A 48 8.51 3.68 -12.54
CA LEU A 48 8.09 2.71 -11.54
C LEU A 48 9.20 2.60 -10.49
N THR A 49 8.83 2.57 -9.21
CA THR A 49 9.71 2.12 -8.13
C THR A 49 9.10 0.90 -7.48
N ILE A 50 9.93 -0.08 -7.13
CA ILE A 50 9.51 -1.35 -6.55
C ILE A 50 10.42 -1.71 -5.40
N ALA A 51 9.88 -2.33 -4.35
CA ALA A 51 10.63 -2.90 -3.25
C ALA A 51 10.11 -4.29 -2.92
N LEU A 52 11.03 -5.22 -2.69
CA LEU A 52 10.77 -6.60 -2.29
C LEU A 52 11.04 -6.75 -0.79
N VAL A 53 10.13 -7.42 -0.10
CA VAL A 53 10.16 -7.61 1.35
C VAL A 53 10.20 -9.10 1.68
N ASP A 54 11.10 -9.48 2.59
CA ASP A 54 11.20 -10.80 3.19
C ASP A 54 11.28 -10.66 4.72
N GLY A 55 10.22 -11.04 5.42
CA GLY A 55 10.08 -10.79 6.85
C GLY A 55 10.06 -9.28 7.16
N GLU A 56 11.01 -8.83 7.97
CA GLU A 56 11.20 -7.40 8.27
C GLU A 56 12.17 -6.70 7.29
N ASP A 57 12.86 -7.46 6.42
CA ASP A 57 13.91 -6.92 5.57
C ASP A 57 13.37 -6.44 4.22
N ILE A 58 13.78 -5.25 3.80
CA ILE A 58 13.70 -4.83 2.40
C ILE A 58 14.90 -5.43 1.68
N VAL A 59 14.70 -6.58 1.05
CA VAL A 59 15.80 -7.34 0.43
C VAL A 59 16.28 -6.74 -0.88
N TRP A 60 15.45 -5.90 -1.51
CA TRP A 60 15.81 -5.17 -2.73
C TRP A 60 14.83 -4.03 -2.98
N SER A 61 15.34 -2.92 -3.53
CA SER A 61 14.52 -1.81 -4.03
C SER A 61 15.21 -1.15 -5.22
N GLU A 62 14.43 -0.80 -6.27
CA GLU A 62 14.96 -0.16 -7.47
C GLU A 62 13.95 0.78 -8.11
N GLY A 63 14.45 1.69 -8.96
CA GLY A 63 13.66 2.63 -9.74
C GLY A 63 13.92 2.51 -11.23
N TYR A 64 12.85 2.51 -12.02
CA TYR A 64 12.86 2.36 -13.47
C TYR A 64 12.22 3.55 -14.17
N GLY A 65 12.75 3.90 -15.34
CA GLY A 65 12.22 4.99 -16.15
C GLY A 65 12.51 6.39 -15.60
N GLU A 66 11.67 7.36 -15.95
CA GLU A 66 11.91 8.78 -15.66
C GLU A 66 10.79 9.33 -14.76
N SER A 67 11.16 9.72 -13.53
CA SER A 67 10.25 10.41 -12.59
C SER A 67 9.77 11.75 -13.16
N ASN A 68 10.54 12.33 -14.09
CA ASN A 68 10.16 13.50 -14.89
C ASN A 68 10.73 13.35 -16.30
N ARG A 69 9.88 13.00 -17.28
CA ARG A 69 10.25 12.84 -18.69
C ARG A 69 10.80 14.13 -19.32
N TRP A 70 10.26 15.29 -18.92
CA TRP A 70 10.74 16.57 -19.46
C TRP A 70 12.15 16.90 -18.99
N ALA A 71 12.41 16.73 -17.69
CA ALA A 71 13.72 16.99 -17.10
C ALA A 71 14.69 15.80 -17.27
N ARG A 72 14.22 14.65 -17.79
CA ARG A 72 14.95 13.39 -17.88
C ARG A 72 15.52 12.93 -16.54
N THR A 73 14.74 13.15 -15.47
CA THR A 73 15.15 12.76 -14.12
C THR A 73 14.86 11.27 -13.95
N PRO A 74 15.85 10.42 -13.65
CA PRO A 74 15.61 9.02 -13.42
C PRO A 74 14.76 8.81 -12.15
N ALA A 75 13.95 7.76 -12.14
CA ALA A 75 13.35 7.28 -10.91
C ALA A 75 14.37 6.48 -10.10
N VAL A 76 14.34 6.64 -8.79
CA VAL A 76 15.17 5.91 -7.82
C VAL A 76 14.29 5.50 -6.63
N PRO A 77 14.69 4.56 -5.75
CA PRO A 77 13.88 4.17 -4.59
C PRO A 77 13.40 5.34 -3.72
N GLY A 78 14.23 6.38 -3.59
CA GLY A 78 13.89 7.61 -2.87
C GLY A 78 12.99 8.61 -3.63
N THR A 79 12.52 8.29 -4.83
CA THR A 79 11.54 9.12 -5.55
C THR A 79 10.22 9.16 -4.79
N VAL A 80 9.66 10.36 -4.64
CA VAL A 80 8.41 10.58 -3.91
C VAL A 80 7.22 10.54 -4.85
N TYR A 81 6.18 9.82 -4.47
CA TYR A 81 4.91 9.71 -5.21
C TYR A 81 3.73 10.06 -4.30
N ILE A 82 2.54 10.28 -4.86
CA ILE A 82 1.31 10.21 -4.06
C ILE A 82 0.95 8.73 -3.91
N ILE A 83 0.83 8.26 -2.66
CA ILE A 83 0.55 6.85 -2.34
C ILE A 83 -0.93 6.48 -2.51
N ALA A 84 -1.77 7.46 -2.80
CA ALA A 84 -3.18 7.29 -3.06
C ALA A 84 -3.88 6.40 -2.00
N SER A 85 -4.78 5.52 -2.38
CA SER A 85 -5.61 4.77 -1.44
C SER A 85 -4.87 3.73 -0.59
N THR A 86 -3.58 3.45 -0.82
CA THR A 86 -2.78 2.64 0.13
C THR A 86 -2.66 3.31 1.50
N LEU A 87 -2.85 4.64 1.57
CA LEU A 87 -2.98 5.40 2.81
C LEU A 87 -4.10 4.86 3.72
N LYS A 88 -5.16 4.27 3.16
CA LYS A 88 -6.29 3.78 3.97
C LYS A 88 -5.89 2.68 4.94
N ALA A 89 -5.01 1.77 4.53
CA ALA A 89 -4.49 0.75 5.41
C ALA A 89 -3.69 1.36 6.58
N GLN A 90 -2.91 2.41 6.30
CA GLN A 90 -2.16 3.15 7.32
C GLN A 90 -3.08 3.92 8.27
N ALA A 91 -4.14 4.57 7.74
CA ALA A 91 -5.14 5.26 8.54
C ALA A 91 -5.94 4.29 9.42
N THR A 92 -6.16 3.06 8.94
CA THR A 92 -6.80 2.00 9.73
C THR A 92 -5.93 1.59 10.92
N VAL A 93 -4.60 1.53 10.77
CA VAL A 93 -3.69 1.27 11.90
C VAL A 93 -3.87 2.32 12.99
N ALA A 94 -3.88 3.61 12.65
CA ALA A 94 -4.09 4.67 13.63
C ALA A 94 -5.45 4.58 14.37
N LEU A 95 -6.50 4.12 13.70
CA LEU A 95 -7.80 3.88 14.35
C LEU A 95 -7.75 2.64 15.25
N LEU A 96 -7.15 1.53 14.77
CA LEU A 96 -7.13 0.27 15.51
C LEU A 96 -6.20 0.32 16.73
N GLN A 97 -5.22 1.20 16.79
CA GLN A 97 -4.48 1.51 18.02
C GLN A 97 -5.44 2.00 19.13
N LEU A 98 -6.39 2.88 18.79
CA LEU A 98 -7.40 3.35 19.73
C LEU A 98 -8.41 2.24 20.10
N TYR A 99 -8.70 1.31 19.21
CA TYR A 99 -9.47 0.10 19.48
C TYR A 99 -8.75 -0.81 20.50
N GLU A 100 -7.44 -1.05 20.33
CA GLU A 100 -6.63 -1.80 21.29
C GLU A 100 -6.55 -1.13 22.68
N GLU A 101 -6.60 0.20 22.71
CA GLU A 101 -6.72 0.98 23.96
C GLU A 101 -8.11 0.87 24.61
N GLY A 102 -9.08 0.20 23.96
CA GLY A 102 -10.45 0.07 24.46
C GLY A 102 -11.26 1.39 24.42
N ARG A 103 -10.90 2.30 23.49
CA ARG A 103 -11.57 3.59 23.33
C ARG A 103 -12.94 3.46 22.64
N PHE A 104 -13.16 2.39 21.89
CA PHE A 104 -14.41 2.02 21.22
C PHE A 104 -14.41 0.52 20.87
N ASP A 105 -15.58 -0.02 20.51
CA ASP A 105 -15.74 -1.35 19.90
C ASP A 105 -15.99 -1.20 18.39
N LEU A 106 -15.57 -2.18 17.57
CA LEU A 106 -15.79 -2.14 16.12
C LEU A 106 -17.26 -2.07 15.72
N HIS A 107 -18.17 -2.54 16.59
CA HIS A 107 -19.61 -2.51 16.37
C HIS A 107 -20.31 -1.32 17.04
N ASP A 108 -19.58 -0.44 17.69
CA ASP A 108 -20.15 0.79 18.23
C ASP A 108 -20.64 1.71 17.10
N PRO A 109 -21.76 2.42 17.29
CA PRO A 109 -22.19 3.49 16.41
C PRO A 109 -21.15 4.61 16.32
N VAL A 110 -20.69 4.92 15.11
CA VAL A 110 -19.71 6.01 14.91
C VAL A 110 -20.27 7.36 15.37
N SER A 111 -21.59 7.56 15.24
CA SER A 111 -22.29 8.77 15.67
C SER A 111 -22.08 9.12 17.14
N ASP A 112 -21.86 8.14 18.02
CA ASP A 112 -21.59 8.36 19.45
C ASP A 112 -20.27 9.08 19.71
N TYR A 113 -19.35 9.08 18.72
CA TYR A 113 -18.01 9.65 18.80
C TYR A 113 -17.82 10.96 18.02
N LEU A 114 -18.90 11.53 17.45
CA LEU A 114 -18.84 12.69 16.56
C LEU A 114 -19.06 14.05 17.23
N GLU A 115 -19.32 14.09 18.55
CA GLU A 115 -19.54 15.33 19.31
C GLU A 115 -20.50 16.32 18.62
N GLY A 116 -21.71 15.86 18.32
CA GLY A 116 -22.77 16.67 17.70
C GLY A 116 -22.58 16.98 16.21
N LEU A 117 -21.72 16.23 15.52
CA LEU A 117 -21.76 16.15 14.08
C LEU A 117 -22.75 15.03 13.71
N GLU A 118 -23.84 15.39 13.04
CA GLU A 118 -24.79 14.43 12.48
C GLU A 118 -24.30 13.97 11.10
N ILE A 119 -24.51 12.69 10.77
CA ILE A 119 -24.29 12.15 9.43
C ILE A 119 -25.63 12.25 8.68
N PRO A 120 -25.77 13.14 7.71
CA PRO A 120 -27.04 13.34 7.02
C PRO A 120 -27.56 12.05 6.36
N GLY A 121 -28.79 11.65 6.72
CA GLY A 121 -29.44 10.47 6.18
C GLY A 121 -29.11 9.16 6.89
N GLU A 122 -28.34 9.19 7.97
CA GLU A 122 -28.17 8.04 8.85
C GLU A 122 -29.50 7.73 9.57
N ASP A 123 -29.85 6.45 9.65
CA ASP A 123 -30.97 5.97 10.48
C ASP A 123 -30.46 5.64 11.88
N PRO A 124 -30.91 6.33 12.93
CA PRO A 124 -30.49 6.00 14.29
C PRO A 124 -30.87 4.59 14.77
N ALA A 125 -31.82 3.93 14.09
CA ALA A 125 -32.18 2.55 14.39
C ALA A 125 -31.26 1.52 13.73
N ASP A 126 -30.48 1.96 12.74
CA ASP A 126 -29.49 1.15 12.02
C ASP A 126 -28.23 2.01 11.75
N PRO A 127 -27.44 2.32 12.80
CA PRO A 127 -26.34 3.26 12.71
C PRO A 127 -25.12 2.69 11.96
N ILE A 128 -24.33 3.60 11.40
CA ILE A 128 -23.02 3.26 10.84
C ILE A 128 -22.06 2.91 11.98
N THR A 129 -21.41 1.73 11.91
CA THR A 129 -20.39 1.29 12.87
C THR A 129 -18.97 1.48 12.33
N PHE A 130 -17.96 1.36 13.19
CA PHE A 130 -16.55 1.34 12.75
C PHE A 130 -16.28 0.17 11.81
N HIS A 131 -16.84 -1.01 12.07
CA HIS A 131 -16.75 -2.15 11.17
C HIS A 131 -17.28 -1.81 9.77
N HIS A 132 -18.42 -1.12 9.67
CA HIS A 132 -19.00 -0.69 8.39
C HIS A 132 -18.07 0.28 7.63
N LEU A 133 -17.37 1.17 8.34
CA LEU A 133 -16.38 2.08 7.69
C LEU A 133 -15.20 1.30 7.13
N LEU A 134 -14.61 0.41 7.94
CA LEU A 134 -13.41 -0.35 7.60
C LEU A 134 -13.64 -1.40 6.51
N THR A 135 -14.87 -1.90 6.38
CA THR A 135 -15.27 -2.86 5.34
C THR A 135 -15.93 -2.23 4.11
N HIS A 136 -16.02 -0.89 4.08
CA HIS A 136 -16.73 -0.16 3.03
C HIS A 136 -18.21 -0.54 2.86
N THR A 137 -18.85 -0.98 3.94
CA THR A 137 -20.28 -1.32 3.96
C THR A 137 -21.15 -0.28 4.64
N SER A 138 -20.64 0.94 4.85
CA SER A 138 -21.32 2.01 5.60
C SER A 138 -22.50 2.67 4.88
N GLY A 139 -22.73 2.36 3.60
CA GLY A 139 -23.74 3.07 2.80
C GLY A 139 -23.38 4.53 2.46
N LEU A 140 -22.19 5.01 2.81
CA LEU A 140 -21.68 6.33 2.45
C LEU A 140 -21.37 6.42 0.94
N PRO A 141 -21.27 7.66 0.37
CA PRO A 141 -20.96 7.84 -1.05
C PRO A 141 -19.69 7.13 -1.49
N THR A 142 -19.67 6.68 -2.74
CA THR A 142 -18.49 6.09 -3.37
C THR A 142 -17.52 7.15 -3.86
N ALA A 143 -16.24 6.76 -3.99
CA ALA A 143 -15.19 7.56 -4.60
C ALA A 143 -15.05 8.97 -4.00
N TYR A 144 -14.62 9.93 -4.82
CA TYR A 144 -14.55 11.34 -4.45
C TYR A 144 -15.88 12.01 -4.72
N THR A 145 -16.39 12.75 -3.74
CA THR A 145 -17.61 13.57 -3.87
C THR A 145 -17.28 15.02 -4.19
N SER A 146 -16.04 15.44 -3.96
CA SER A 146 -15.54 16.77 -4.25
C SER A 146 -14.83 16.84 -5.61
N MET A 147 -14.83 18.04 -6.21
CA MET A 147 -13.99 18.31 -7.37
C MET A 147 -12.52 18.37 -6.98
N PRO A 148 -11.59 18.01 -7.89
CA PRO A 148 -10.17 18.18 -7.63
C PRO A 148 -9.82 19.62 -7.29
N LEU A 149 -8.97 19.80 -6.27
CA LEU A 149 -8.41 21.08 -5.88
C LEU A 149 -7.11 21.34 -6.65
N TRP A 150 -6.96 22.54 -7.16
CA TRP A 150 -5.82 22.93 -7.97
C TRP A 150 -4.97 24.02 -7.30
N GLY A 151 -3.71 24.08 -7.66
CA GLY A 151 -2.82 25.13 -7.17
C GLY A 151 -2.65 25.12 -5.66
N HIS A 152 -2.95 26.24 -5.02
CA HIS A 152 -2.75 26.47 -3.58
C HIS A 152 -4.03 26.32 -2.74
N GLU A 153 -5.15 25.91 -3.33
CA GLU A 153 -6.37 25.67 -2.57
C GLU A 153 -6.12 24.62 -1.48
N ALA A 154 -6.46 24.95 -0.24
CA ALA A 154 -6.35 24.01 0.87
C ALA A 154 -7.57 23.10 0.93
N PRO A 155 -7.41 21.80 1.15
CA PRO A 155 -8.55 20.93 1.41
C PRO A 155 -9.26 21.33 2.71
N MET A 156 -10.58 21.11 2.76
CA MET A 156 -11.35 21.28 3.99
C MET A 156 -10.84 20.34 5.08
N GLU A 157 -10.97 20.79 6.31
CA GLU A 157 -10.79 19.88 7.45
C GLU A 157 -11.94 18.82 7.47
N PRO A 158 -11.69 17.61 7.97
CA PRO A 158 -12.66 16.51 7.92
C PRO A 158 -14.07 16.90 8.38
N ARG A 159 -14.19 17.59 9.53
CA ARG A 159 -15.49 18.01 10.06
C ARG A 159 -16.28 18.92 9.12
N GLU A 160 -15.62 19.87 8.45
CA GLU A 160 -16.28 20.79 7.54
C GLU A 160 -16.75 20.07 6.27
N TYR A 161 -15.87 19.21 5.72
CA TYR A 161 -16.19 18.39 4.57
C TYR A 161 -17.41 17.49 4.84
N LEU A 162 -17.41 16.78 5.97
CA LEU A 162 -18.51 15.87 6.36
C LEU A 162 -19.86 16.59 6.45
N LYS A 163 -19.89 17.82 6.98
CA LYS A 163 -21.13 18.63 7.06
C LYS A 163 -21.69 19.04 5.71
N ARG A 164 -20.82 19.22 4.71
CA ARG A 164 -21.21 19.84 3.45
C ARG A 164 -21.45 18.83 2.33
N GLU A 165 -20.65 17.78 2.29
CA GLU A 165 -20.50 16.93 1.11
C GLU A 165 -20.99 15.49 1.34
N VAL A 166 -21.24 15.08 2.58
CA VAL A 166 -21.53 13.68 2.89
C VAL A 166 -22.99 13.48 3.25
N LYS A 167 -23.61 12.46 2.62
CA LYS A 167 -24.97 12.00 2.93
C LYS A 167 -25.04 10.50 2.66
N VAL A 168 -25.61 9.76 3.61
CA VAL A 168 -25.86 8.32 3.46
C VAL A 168 -26.72 8.04 2.23
N GLN A 169 -26.35 7.04 1.43
CA GLN A 169 -26.98 6.68 0.17
C GLN A 169 -27.66 5.28 0.21
N GLY A 170 -27.42 4.51 1.25
CA GLY A 170 -27.99 3.18 1.44
C GLY A 170 -27.82 2.70 2.87
N PRO A 171 -28.49 1.61 3.27
CA PRO A 171 -28.34 1.05 4.59
C PRO A 171 -26.94 0.50 4.81
N PRO A 172 -26.38 0.57 6.04
CA PRO A 172 -25.11 -0.05 6.35
C PRO A 172 -25.22 -1.58 6.35
N GLY A 173 -24.12 -2.27 6.06
CA GLY A 173 -24.00 -3.73 6.10
C GLY A 173 -24.57 -4.48 4.90
N GLU A 174 -25.29 -3.86 3.98
CA GLU A 174 -25.95 -4.57 2.87
C GLU A 174 -25.06 -4.70 1.61
N GLU A 175 -24.28 -3.67 1.30
CA GLU A 175 -23.44 -3.63 0.10
C GLU A 175 -22.05 -3.11 0.40
N VAL A 176 -21.04 -3.69 -0.24
CA VAL A 176 -19.72 -3.08 -0.28
C VAL A 176 -19.73 -1.92 -1.26
N ARG A 177 -19.55 -0.71 -0.74
CA ARG A 177 -19.50 0.54 -1.47
C ARG A 177 -18.25 1.30 -1.07
N TYR A 178 -17.20 1.18 -1.88
CA TYR A 178 -15.90 1.79 -1.60
C TYR A 178 -16.04 3.29 -1.37
N SER A 179 -15.71 3.79 -0.18
CA SER A 179 -16.01 5.15 0.25
C SER A 179 -14.77 5.91 0.73
N ASN A 180 -14.37 6.96 0.00
CA ASN A 180 -13.38 7.94 0.48
C ASN A 180 -13.96 8.83 1.61
N PRO A 181 -15.23 9.29 1.55
CA PRO A 181 -15.87 9.96 2.68
C PRO A 181 -15.84 9.17 3.98
N GLY A 182 -15.92 7.83 3.93
CA GLY A 182 -15.80 6.97 5.11
C GLY A 182 -14.47 7.14 5.82
N TYR A 183 -13.36 7.26 5.08
CA TYR A 183 -12.03 7.51 5.65
C TYR A 183 -11.83 8.96 6.13
N THR A 184 -12.55 9.91 5.55
CA THR A 184 -12.59 11.26 6.10
C THR A 184 -13.35 11.28 7.43
N LEU A 185 -14.42 10.49 7.56
CA LEU A 185 -15.14 10.28 8.82
C LEU A 185 -14.26 9.59 9.87
N LEU A 186 -13.53 8.54 9.47
CA LEU A 186 -12.55 7.86 10.32
C LEU A 186 -11.51 8.86 10.87
N ALA A 187 -10.91 9.68 10.01
CA ALA A 187 -9.94 10.70 10.43
C ALA A 187 -10.55 11.69 11.42
N HIS A 188 -11.80 12.11 11.22
CA HIS A 188 -12.50 12.97 12.18
C HIS A 188 -12.67 12.31 13.54
N VAL A 189 -13.05 11.03 13.57
CA VAL A 189 -13.16 10.27 14.82
C VAL A 189 -11.82 10.15 15.53
N VAL A 190 -10.74 9.83 14.81
CA VAL A 190 -9.38 9.80 15.40
C VAL A 190 -9.04 11.15 16.03
N GLN A 191 -9.30 12.28 15.34
CA GLN A 191 -9.09 13.62 15.91
C GLN A 191 -9.91 13.84 17.19
N LYS A 192 -11.15 13.33 17.24
CA LYS A 192 -12.02 13.48 18.42
C LYS A 192 -11.56 12.62 19.60
N LEU A 193 -11.16 11.38 19.35
CA LEU A 193 -10.68 10.47 20.36
C LEU A 193 -9.33 10.87 20.95
N THR A 194 -8.48 11.51 20.17
CA THR A 194 -7.11 11.88 20.57
C THR A 194 -6.95 13.36 20.98
N ASP A 195 -7.89 14.23 20.61
CA ASP A 195 -7.78 15.68 20.68
C ASP A 195 -6.53 16.24 19.96
N ARG A 196 -6.10 15.56 18.87
CA ARG A 196 -4.93 15.89 18.05
C ARG A 196 -5.30 16.01 16.58
N ASP A 197 -4.50 16.76 15.80
CA ASP A 197 -4.63 16.75 14.33
C ASP A 197 -4.33 15.35 13.79
N PHE A 198 -5.16 14.86 12.87
CA PHE A 198 -4.99 13.54 12.27
C PHE A 198 -3.62 13.37 11.59
N ARG A 199 -3.07 14.45 11.02
CA ARG A 199 -1.74 14.44 10.40
C ARG A 199 -0.63 14.16 11.42
N ASP A 200 -0.77 14.72 12.63
CA ASP A 200 0.18 14.50 13.73
C ASP A 200 0.04 13.08 14.29
N VAL A 201 -1.19 12.58 14.45
CA VAL A 201 -1.42 11.19 14.87
C VAL A 201 -0.78 10.23 13.88
N MET A 202 -1.03 10.38 12.58
CA MET A 202 -0.44 9.52 11.55
C MET A 202 1.09 9.54 11.59
N ARG A 203 1.68 10.73 11.75
CA ARG A 203 3.14 10.89 11.80
C ARG A 203 3.74 10.22 13.04
N GLU A 204 3.18 10.49 14.21
CA GLU A 204 3.77 10.12 15.50
C GLU A 204 3.47 8.67 15.90
N GLU A 205 2.28 8.16 15.55
CA GLU A 205 1.84 6.84 15.99
C GLU A 205 1.99 5.74 14.91
N VAL A 206 2.11 6.14 13.62
CA VAL A 206 2.22 5.15 12.52
C VAL A 206 3.55 5.28 11.77
N TRP A 207 3.86 6.48 11.26
CA TRP A 207 4.98 6.62 10.34
C TRP A 207 6.36 6.68 11.02
N GLU A 208 6.51 7.48 12.07
CA GLU A 208 7.78 7.58 12.81
C GLU A 208 8.20 6.26 13.47
N PRO A 209 7.31 5.48 14.13
CA PRO A 209 7.66 4.18 14.69
C PRO A 209 8.13 3.17 13.65
N LEU A 210 7.63 3.26 12.41
CA LEU A 210 8.02 2.40 11.30
C LEU A 210 9.21 2.96 10.48
N GLY A 211 9.81 4.08 10.89
CA GLY A 211 10.91 4.69 10.15
C GLY A 211 10.52 5.25 8.78
N MET A 212 9.24 5.57 8.55
CA MET A 212 8.68 6.10 7.30
C MET A 212 8.87 7.61 7.23
N HIS A 213 10.13 8.05 7.15
CA HIS A 213 10.50 9.47 7.27
C HIS A 213 10.20 10.32 6.03
N ASP A 214 9.97 9.69 4.89
CA ASP A 214 9.59 10.32 3.62
C ASP A 214 8.10 10.15 3.30
N THR A 215 7.27 9.81 4.32
CA THR A 215 5.81 9.75 4.19
C THR A 215 5.16 10.90 4.94
N ALA A 216 4.32 11.70 4.23
CA ALA A 216 3.70 12.89 4.81
C ALA A 216 2.47 13.36 4.02
N PHE A 217 1.56 14.08 4.68
CA PHE A 217 0.47 14.80 4.01
C PHE A 217 0.92 16.12 3.35
N ARG A 218 2.06 16.62 3.73
CA ARG A 218 2.66 17.87 3.18
C ARG A 218 4.10 17.59 2.83
N LEU A 219 4.49 18.01 1.64
CA LEU A 219 5.86 17.89 1.19
C LEU A 219 6.79 18.77 2.02
N SER A 220 7.90 18.20 2.49
CA SER A 220 9.07 18.95 2.91
C SER A 220 9.86 19.44 1.69
N GLY A 221 10.80 20.36 1.86
CA GLY A 221 11.63 20.83 0.73
C GLY A 221 12.37 19.67 0.04
N SER A 222 12.95 18.76 0.80
CA SER A 222 13.66 17.59 0.26
C SER A 222 12.75 16.58 -0.45
N MET A 223 11.51 16.43 0.01
CA MET A 223 10.52 15.59 -0.68
C MET A 223 10.05 16.26 -1.99
N GLU A 224 9.88 17.59 -2.00
CA GLU A 224 9.45 18.33 -3.19
C GLU A 224 10.47 18.23 -4.33
N GLU A 225 11.77 18.24 -4.01
CA GLU A 225 12.86 18.06 -4.96
C GLU A 225 12.86 16.65 -5.60
N ARG A 226 12.35 15.63 -4.90
CA ARG A 226 12.29 14.23 -5.35
C ARG A 226 10.92 13.81 -5.86
N LEU A 227 9.95 14.74 -5.88
CA LEU A 227 8.59 14.42 -6.29
C LEU A 227 8.50 14.10 -7.78
N ALA A 228 7.94 12.95 -8.10
CA ALA A 228 7.66 12.56 -9.47
C ALA A 228 6.62 13.47 -10.12
N GLN A 229 6.82 13.80 -11.41
CA GLN A 229 5.83 14.47 -12.25
C GLN A 229 4.68 13.48 -12.53
N PRO A 230 3.41 13.81 -12.23
CA PRO A 230 2.30 12.96 -12.59
C PRO A 230 2.01 12.99 -14.10
N TYR A 231 1.66 11.83 -14.64
CA TYR A 231 1.26 11.67 -16.04
C TYR A 231 -0.08 10.95 -16.13
N ALA A 232 -0.93 11.39 -17.04
CA ALA A 232 -2.20 10.76 -17.31
C ALA A 232 -2.41 10.58 -18.81
N SER A 233 -3.15 9.55 -19.20
CA SER A 233 -3.54 9.36 -20.58
C SER A 233 -4.55 10.43 -21.02
N THR A 234 -4.36 10.95 -22.22
CA THR A 234 -5.22 11.97 -22.83
C THR A 234 -6.34 11.38 -23.71
N GLY A 235 -6.50 10.06 -23.75
CA GLY A 235 -7.53 9.34 -24.52
C GLY A 235 -7.15 7.87 -24.69
N ASP A 236 -8.00 7.12 -25.40
CA ASP A 236 -7.81 5.67 -25.58
C ASP A 236 -6.54 5.32 -26.36
N ASP A 237 -6.15 6.15 -27.33
CA ASP A 237 -4.95 5.98 -28.15
C ASP A 237 -3.87 7.04 -27.86
N GLY A 238 -4.08 7.89 -26.85
CA GLY A 238 -3.13 8.94 -26.45
C GLY A 238 -2.03 8.41 -25.55
N GLY A 239 -0.79 8.92 -25.72
CA GLY A 239 0.31 8.67 -24.79
C GLY A 239 0.06 9.32 -23.43
N MET A 240 0.99 9.10 -22.51
CA MET A 240 0.98 9.72 -21.18
C MET A 240 1.48 11.16 -21.25
N GLU A 241 0.63 12.10 -20.90
CA GLU A 241 0.93 13.53 -20.86
C GLU A 241 1.09 14.01 -19.41
N PRO A 242 2.00 14.99 -19.17
CA PRO A 242 2.14 15.56 -17.84
C PRO A 242 0.86 16.29 -17.42
N VAL A 243 0.42 16.02 -16.21
CA VAL A 243 -0.77 16.65 -15.62
C VAL A 243 -0.41 17.39 -14.33
N SER A 244 -1.30 18.28 -13.91
CA SER A 244 -1.17 18.91 -12.60
C SER A 244 -1.54 17.93 -11.49
N ARG A 245 -0.88 18.04 -10.35
CA ARG A 245 -1.25 17.29 -9.15
C ARG A 245 -2.67 17.67 -8.72
N SER A 246 -3.53 16.68 -8.54
CA SER A 246 -4.84 16.86 -7.94
C SER A 246 -4.80 16.55 -6.45
N ARG A 247 -5.59 17.29 -5.69
CA ARG A 247 -5.88 17.04 -4.27
C ARG A 247 -7.38 17.06 -4.09
N PHE A 248 -7.87 16.45 -3.04
CA PHE A 248 -9.29 16.36 -2.77
C PHE A 248 -9.58 16.74 -1.31
N HIS A 249 -10.83 17.09 -1.03
CA HIS A 249 -11.26 17.34 0.34
C HIS A 249 -11.21 16.06 1.19
N GLU A 250 -11.33 14.90 0.56
CA GLU A 250 -11.14 13.57 1.15
C GLU A 250 -9.65 13.21 1.30
N TRP A 251 -8.80 14.16 1.68
CA TRP A 251 -7.36 13.97 1.80
C TRP A 251 -6.95 12.81 2.75
N PRO A 252 -7.71 12.48 3.83
CA PRO A 252 -7.34 11.34 4.67
C PRO A 252 -7.45 10.00 3.95
N ALA A 253 -8.20 9.95 2.84
CA ALA A 253 -8.41 8.73 2.07
C ALA A 253 -7.32 8.42 1.03
N GLY A 254 -6.39 9.37 0.75
CA GLY A 254 -5.42 9.10 -0.32
C GLY A 254 -4.47 10.24 -0.71
N ASN A 255 -4.45 11.38 -0.04
CA ASN A 255 -3.58 12.49 -0.43
C ASN A 255 -2.28 12.60 0.39
N ALA A 256 -1.66 11.47 0.75
CA ALA A 256 -0.31 11.45 1.32
C ALA A 256 0.74 11.16 0.24
N TYR A 257 1.94 11.60 0.50
CA TYR A 257 3.14 11.36 -0.30
C TYR A 257 3.99 10.31 0.39
N GLY A 258 4.80 9.57 -0.36
CA GLY A 258 5.71 8.57 0.20
C GLY A 258 6.68 8.03 -0.83
N THR A 259 7.68 7.29 -0.36
CA THR A 259 8.63 6.53 -1.17
C THR A 259 8.27 5.04 -1.14
N VAL A 260 8.79 4.27 -2.09
CA VAL A 260 8.55 2.82 -2.12
C VAL A 260 9.13 2.11 -0.91
N GLU A 261 10.27 2.56 -0.40
CA GLU A 261 10.88 1.97 0.80
C GLU A 261 10.04 2.21 2.06
N ASP A 262 9.42 3.40 2.21
CA ASP A 262 8.50 3.64 3.31
C ASP A 262 7.25 2.75 3.21
N GLN A 263 6.72 2.56 2.00
CA GLN A 263 5.61 1.64 1.79
C GLN A 263 6.00 0.18 2.07
N ALA A 264 7.24 -0.20 1.76
CA ALA A 264 7.77 -1.53 2.09
C ALA A 264 7.91 -1.74 3.61
N ARG A 265 8.34 -0.73 4.39
CA ARG A 265 8.37 -0.80 5.86
C ARG A 265 6.97 -1.01 6.44
N PHE A 266 5.99 -0.28 5.94
CA PHE A 266 4.60 -0.48 6.33
C PHE A 266 4.10 -1.89 5.99
N LEU A 267 4.43 -2.38 4.81
CA LEU A 267 4.09 -3.73 4.38
C LEU A 267 4.77 -4.78 5.26
N ALA A 268 6.07 -4.62 5.57
CA ALA A 268 6.83 -5.50 6.46
C ALA A 268 6.17 -5.59 7.85
N ALA A 269 5.75 -4.46 8.44
CA ALA A 269 5.00 -4.47 9.70
C ALA A 269 3.73 -5.32 9.62
N ASN A 270 2.97 -5.23 8.53
CA ASN A 270 1.75 -6.02 8.30
C ASN A 270 2.04 -7.52 8.08
N LEU A 271 3.16 -7.86 7.42
CA LEU A 271 3.65 -9.22 7.26
C LEU A 271 4.07 -9.85 8.60
N ASN A 272 4.55 -9.04 9.54
CA ASN A 272 5.07 -9.49 10.83
C ASN A 272 4.12 -9.21 12.02
N GLY A 273 2.79 -9.19 11.76
CA GLY A 273 1.80 -9.04 12.84
C GLY A 273 1.92 -7.73 13.61
N GLY A 274 2.17 -6.64 12.91
CA GLY A 274 2.26 -5.29 13.48
C GLY A 274 3.63 -4.91 14.03
N LEU A 275 4.65 -5.75 13.84
CA LEU A 275 6.02 -5.52 14.34
C LEU A 275 6.96 -5.16 13.18
N TYR A 276 7.80 -4.12 13.36
CA TYR A 276 8.87 -3.75 12.46
C TYR A 276 10.02 -3.10 13.24
N ASP A 277 11.25 -3.56 13.04
CA ASP A 277 12.49 -3.06 13.69
C ASP A 277 12.33 -2.86 15.22
N GLY A 278 11.68 -3.83 15.87
CA GLY A 278 11.41 -3.82 17.31
C GLY A 278 10.27 -2.88 17.76
N HIS A 279 9.63 -2.15 16.85
CA HIS A 279 8.48 -1.29 17.11
C HIS A 279 7.18 -1.99 16.74
N ARG A 280 6.25 -2.11 17.70
CA ARG A 280 4.91 -2.67 17.48
C ARG A 280 3.91 -1.55 17.29
N VAL A 281 3.25 -1.51 16.13
CA VAL A 281 2.19 -0.55 15.83
C VAL A 281 0.78 -1.11 16.06
N LEU A 282 0.62 -2.44 16.01
CA LEU A 282 -0.61 -3.16 16.38
C LEU A 282 -0.26 -4.52 16.99
N ASP A 283 -1.16 -5.07 17.79
CA ASP A 283 -1.08 -6.45 18.23
C ASP A 283 -1.29 -7.42 17.06
N GLU A 284 -0.64 -8.58 17.11
CA GLU A 284 -0.73 -9.58 16.04
C GLU A 284 -2.18 -10.03 15.78
N SER A 285 -2.98 -10.18 16.83
CA SER A 285 -4.40 -10.53 16.72
C SER A 285 -5.22 -9.48 15.97
N THR A 286 -4.88 -8.20 16.13
CA THR A 286 -5.56 -7.10 15.41
C THR A 286 -5.16 -7.09 13.94
N VAL A 287 -3.89 -7.36 13.63
CA VAL A 287 -3.46 -7.52 12.22
C VAL A 287 -4.11 -8.74 11.58
N ASP A 288 -4.22 -9.86 12.29
CA ASP A 288 -4.93 -11.04 11.80
C ASP A 288 -6.43 -10.74 11.56
N GLU A 289 -7.09 -9.96 12.43
CA GLU A 289 -8.46 -9.49 12.21
C GLU A 289 -8.56 -8.59 10.97
N MET A 290 -7.62 -7.67 10.78
CA MET A 290 -7.56 -6.83 9.57
C MET A 290 -7.46 -7.65 8.29
N GLN A 291 -6.72 -8.75 8.31
CA GLN A 291 -6.44 -9.61 7.16
C GLN A 291 -7.38 -10.83 7.09
N THR A 292 -8.35 -10.94 7.99
CA THR A 292 -9.41 -11.93 7.92
C THR A 292 -10.58 -11.39 7.10
N ARG A 293 -11.16 -12.25 6.27
CA ARG A 293 -12.33 -11.91 5.44
C ARG A 293 -13.52 -11.53 6.31
N GLN A 294 -13.95 -10.28 6.21
CA GLN A 294 -15.11 -9.72 6.91
C GLN A 294 -16.36 -9.69 6.02
N PHE A 295 -16.18 -9.75 4.71
CA PHE A 295 -17.26 -9.70 3.73
C PHE A 295 -16.97 -10.68 2.57
N GLU A 296 -17.93 -11.57 2.27
CA GLU A 296 -17.70 -12.70 1.34
C GLU A 296 -17.73 -12.32 -0.15
N ARG A 297 -18.31 -11.18 -0.51
CA ARG A 297 -18.41 -10.78 -1.91
C ARG A 297 -18.18 -9.29 -2.09
N PHE A 298 -17.06 -8.98 -2.66
CA PHE A 298 -16.83 -7.65 -3.21
C PHE A 298 -17.24 -7.63 -4.69
N ALA A 299 -18.32 -6.89 -5.00
CA ALA A 299 -18.74 -6.65 -6.38
C ALA A 299 -18.13 -5.33 -6.85
N GLY A 300 -16.88 -5.36 -7.36
CA GLY A 300 -16.22 -4.16 -7.84
C GLY A 300 -15.35 -4.42 -9.06
N PRO A 301 -14.89 -3.38 -9.79
CA PRO A 301 -14.02 -3.52 -10.98
C PRO A 301 -12.65 -4.16 -10.68
N MET A 302 -12.30 -4.36 -9.40
CA MET A 302 -11.05 -4.98 -8.97
C MET A 302 -11.07 -6.51 -8.96
N ARG A 303 -12.08 -7.15 -9.54
CA ARG A 303 -12.19 -8.60 -9.71
C ARG A 303 -11.14 -9.21 -10.66
N ALA A 304 -10.59 -8.43 -11.55
CA ALA A 304 -9.64 -8.92 -12.53
C ALA A 304 -8.22 -8.87 -11.94
N GLY A 305 -7.63 -10.03 -11.70
CA GLY A 305 -6.23 -10.20 -11.32
C GLY A 305 -5.96 -10.49 -9.83
N TRP A 306 -6.96 -10.38 -8.93
CA TRP A 306 -6.83 -10.62 -7.49
C TRP A 306 -7.63 -11.81 -7.03
N GLY A 307 -6.99 -12.88 -6.62
CA GLY A 307 -7.61 -14.05 -5.97
C GLY A 307 -8.83 -14.68 -6.68
N GLY A 308 -9.13 -14.27 -7.91
CA GLY A 308 -10.25 -14.78 -8.69
C GLY A 308 -11.63 -14.51 -8.07
N GLU A 309 -12.56 -15.47 -8.18
CA GLU A 309 -13.93 -15.36 -7.65
C GLU A 309 -14.01 -15.44 -6.12
N GLU A 310 -12.91 -15.76 -5.44
CA GLU A 310 -12.85 -15.99 -3.99
C GLU A 310 -12.25 -14.80 -3.19
N ALA A 311 -11.88 -13.69 -3.85
CA ALA A 311 -11.40 -12.52 -3.16
C ALA A 311 -12.48 -11.90 -2.27
N GLY A 312 -12.11 -11.56 -1.02
CA GLY A 312 -12.94 -10.91 -0.02
C GLY A 312 -12.36 -9.57 0.43
N TYR A 313 -12.96 -9.01 1.44
CA TYR A 313 -12.49 -7.78 2.08
C TYR A 313 -12.37 -7.98 3.58
N GLY A 314 -11.21 -7.64 4.14
CA GLY A 314 -10.95 -7.57 5.58
C GLY A 314 -11.26 -6.17 6.13
N LEU A 315 -10.58 -5.77 7.19
CA LEU A 315 -10.61 -4.38 7.63
C LEU A 315 -9.58 -3.61 6.79
N THR A 316 -10.05 -2.95 5.73
CA THR A 316 -9.25 -2.19 4.74
C THR A 316 -8.55 -3.03 3.68
N TRP A 317 -8.08 -4.23 3.98
CA TRP A 317 -7.34 -5.04 3.04
C TRP A 317 -8.26 -5.85 2.11
N TRP A 318 -7.89 -5.94 0.86
CA TRP A 318 -8.31 -7.03 -0.01
C TRP A 318 -7.65 -8.29 0.51
N VAL A 319 -8.42 -9.36 0.67
CA VAL A 319 -7.92 -10.64 1.19
C VAL A 319 -8.33 -11.78 0.28
N SER A 320 -7.43 -12.72 0.07
CA SER A 320 -7.65 -13.94 -0.72
C SER A 320 -6.70 -15.03 -0.24
N GLU A 321 -6.81 -16.20 -0.85
CA GLU A 321 -5.83 -17.27 -0.74
C GLU A 321 -5.18 -17.51 -2.09
N ASN A 322 -3.88 -17.80 -2.11
CA ASN A 322 -3.19 -18.23 -3.33
C ASN A 322 -3.52 -19.74 -3.63
N PRO A 323 -3.11 -20.28 -4.79
CA PRO A 323 -3.41 -21.67 -5.15
C PRO A 323 -2.89 -22.75 -4.18
N VAL A 324 -1.92 -22.41 -3.32
CA VAL A 324 -1.39 -23.33 -2.30
C VAL A 324 -2.01 -23.10 -0.91
N GLY A 325 -2.91 -22.14 -0.77
CA GLY A 325 -3.68 -21.86 0.45
C GLY A 325 -3.06 -20.82 1.37
N ASP A 326 -2.00 -20.10 0.94
CA ASP A 326 -1.45 -19.00 1.74
C ASP A 326 -2.37 -17.79 1.74
N ARG A 327 -2.44 -17.11 2.87
CA ARG A 327 -3.19 -15.87 3.04
C ARG A 327 -2.52 -14.71 2.32
N ILE A 328 -3.24 -14.12 1.38
CA ILE A 328 -2.81 -12.97 0.60
C ILE A 328 -3.62 -11.74 1.03
N PHE A 329 -2.94 -10.64 1.23
CA PHE A 329 -3.58 -9.33 1.47
C PHE A 329 -2.96 -8.26 0.59
N ALA A 330 -3.76 -7.27 0.20
CA ALA A 330 -3.24 -6.18 -0.59
C ALA A 330 -4.14 -4.96 -0.60
N HIS A 331 -3.59 -3.87 -1.08
CA HIS A 331 -4.35 -2.65 -1.38
C HIS A 331 -3.73 -1.92 -2.56
N SER A 332 -4.58 -1.43 -3.44
CA SER A 332 -4.18 -0.54 -4.53
C SER A 332 -4.51 0.91 -4.21
N GLY A 333 -3.82 1.80 -4.88
CA GLY A 333 -4.11 3.22 -4.84
C GLY A 333 -4.06 3.81 -6.24
N SER A 334 -5.04 4.63 -6.61
CA SER A 334 -5.02 5.37 -7.86
C SER A 334 -5.58 6.78 -7.65
N ILE A 335 -4.85 7.75 -8.12
CA ILE A 335 -5.25 9.16 -8.23
C ILE A 335 -4.70 9.67 -9.55
N GLN A 336 -5.21 10.80 -10.03
CA GLN A 336 -4.74 11.35 -11.30
C GLN A 336 -3.21 11.43 -11.37
N GLY A 337 -2.62 10.65 -12.27
CA GLY A 337 -1.19 10.63 -12.54
C GLY A 337 -0.34 9.80 -11.57
N PHE A 338 -0.94 9.05 -10.64
CA PHE A 338 -0.19 8.14 -9.76
C PHE A 338 -0.98 6.84 -9.52
N THR A 339 -0.23 5.73 -9.45
CA THR A 339 -0.77 4.43 -9.04
C THR A 339 0.19 3.80 -8.03
N ALA A 340 -0.36 3.20 -6.99
CA ALA A 340 0.36 2.52 -5.92
C ALA A 340 -0.21 1.11 -5.71
N PHE A 341 0.63 0.19 -5.27
CA PHE A 341 0.22 -1.17 -5.00
C PHE A 341 1.04 -1.79 -3.85
N LEU A 342 0.33 -2.39 -2.90
CA LEU A 342 0.93 -3.18 -1.82
C LEU A 342 0.37 -4.59 -1.90
N HIS A 343 1.23 -5.60 -1.88
CA HIS A 343 0.90 -7.01 -1.93
C HIS A 343 1.71 -7.80 -0.91
N GLY A 344 1.07 -8.59 -0.07
CA GLY A 344 1.70 -9.44 0.93
C GLY A 344 1.16 -10.85 0.93
N ASN A 345 2.06 -11.82 1.03
CA ASN A 345 1.79 -13.20 1.42
C ASN A 345 2.10 -13.33 2.92
N ARG A 346 1.05 -13.40 3.74
CA ARG A 346 1.15 -13.38 5.21
C ARG A 346 1.85 -14.62 5.75
N ASP A 347 1.56 -15.79 5.18
CA ASP A 347 2.04 -17.07 5.70
C ASP A 347 3.53 -17.28 5.36
N GLN A 348 4.00 -16.74 4.25
CA GLN A 348 5.41 -16.76 3.87
C GLN A 348 6.18 -15.50 4.29
N GLN A 349 5.51 -14.48 4.80
CA GLN A 349 6.08 -13.18 5.14
C GLN A 349 6.82 -12.50 3.96
N LEU A 350 6.30 -12.67 2.75
CA LEU A 350 6.83 -12.08 1.52
C LEU A 350 5.94 -10.95 1.04
N GLY A 351 6.52 -9.90 0.50
CA GLY A 351 5.73 -8.77 0.03
C GLY A 351 6.40 -7.91 -1.03
N VAL A 352 5.57 -7.13 -1.71
CA VAL A 352 5.97 -6.22 -2.78
C VAL A 352 5.23 -4.89 -2.63
N ALA A 353 5.98 -3.81 -2.66
CA ALA A 353 5.47 -2.45 -2.77
C ALA A 353 5.85 -1.88 -4.14
N ILE A 354 4.90 -1.22 -4.84
CA ILE A 354 5.15 -0.61 -6.16
C ILE A 354 4.48 0.75 -6.20
N LEU A 355 5.22 1.77 -6.69
CA LEU A 355 4.70 3.12 -6.93
C LEU A 355 5.03 3.56 -8.36
N THR A 356 4.09 4.25 -9.01
CA THR A 356 4.27 4.79 -10.36
C THR A 356 3.71 6.20 -10.49
N ASN A 357 4.21 6.94 -11.47
CA ASN A 357 3.67 8.26 -11.87
C ASN A 357 2.79 8.20 -13.13
N GLY A 358 2.05 7.11 -13.30
CA GLY A 358 1.10 6.89 -14.40
C GLY A 358 -0.24 6.33 -13.90
N ASN A 359 -1.33 6.64 -14.59
CA ASN A 359 -2.69 6.21 -14.18
C ASN A 359 -3.23 4.98 -14.94
N ARG A 360 -2.44 4.37 -15.84
CA ARG A 360 -2.79 3.14 -16.58
C ARG A 360 -2.08 1.89 -16.05
N ALA A 361 -1.38 2.02 -14.95
CA ALA A 361 -0.48 0.97 -14.46
C ALA A 361 -1.17 -0.16 -13.66
N HIS A 362 -2.41 0.01 -13.22
CA HIS A 362 -3.05 -0.85 -12.22
C HIS A 362 -2.90 -2.36 -12.52
N ASP A 363 -3.35 -2.80 -13.69
CA ASP A 363 -3.33 -4.24 -14.02
C ASP A 363 -1.91 -4.79 -14.12
N HIS A 364 -0.98 -4.00 -14.67
CA HIS A 364 0.45 -4.34 -14.72
C HIS A 364 1.07 -4.44 -13.32
N LEU A 365 0.66 -3.56 -12.37
CA LEU A 365 1.16 -3.64 -10.99
C LEU A 365 0.64 -4.89 -10.28
N VAL A 366 -0.60 -5.28 -10.53
CA VAL A 366 -1.17 -6.54 -10.01
C VAL A 366 -0.35 -7.73 -10.51
N GLU A 367 -0.16 -7.85 -11.84
CA GLU A 367 0.61 -8.93 -12.46
C GLU A 367 2.04 -8.99 -11.94
N LEU A 368 2.74 -7.84 -11.88
CA LEU A 368 4.10 -7.76 -11.37
C LEU A 368 4.20 -8.15 -9.89
N SER A 369 3.22 -7.76 -9.07
CA SER A 369 3.25 -8.06 -7.63
C SER A 369 3.03 -9.54 -7.35
N VAL A 370 2.14 -10.20 -8.11
CA VAL A 370 1.93 -11.65 -8.03
C VAL A 370 3.19 -12.38 -8.47
N LEU A 371 3.72 -12.05 -9.66
CA LEU A 371 4.96 -12.64 -10.17
C LEU A 371 6.11 -12.50 -9.17
N ALA A 372 6.32 -11.31 -8.63
CA ALA A 372 7.43 -11.05 -7.71
C ALA A 372 7.30 -11.86 -6.40
N THR A 373 6.09 -12.01 -5.84
CA THR A 373 5.89 -12.85 -4.64
C THR A 373 6.04 -14.33 -4.95
N GLU A 374 5.62 -14.82 -6.12
CA GLU A 374 5.85 -16.19 -6.58
C GLU A 374 7.35 -16.46 -6.72
N LEU A 375 8.10 -15.60 -7.41
CA LEU A 375 9.55 -15.74 -7.58
C LEU A 375 10.30 -15.70 -6.24
N LEU A 376 9.91 -14.81 -5.33
CA LEU A 376 10.47 -14.79 -3.97
C LEU A 376 10.21 -16.12 -3.24
N SER A 377 8.99 -16.66 -3.33
CA SER A 377 8.64 -17.95 -2.76
C SER A 377 9.48 -19.07 -3.35
N ASP A 378 9.58 -19.14 -4.67
CA ASP A 378 10.24 -20.22 -5.39
C ASP A 378 11.75 -20.23 -5.20
N HIS A 379 12.39 -19.07 -5.06
CA HIS A 379 13.84 -18.97 -5.01
C HIS A 379 14.40 -18.75 -3.60
N MET A 380 13.65 -18.13 -2.68
CA MET A 380 14.13 -17.81 -1.34
C MET A 380 13.60 -18.77 -0.25
N ARG A 381 12.60 -19.60 -0.56
CA ARG A 381 12.02 -20.60 0.39
C ARG A 381 12.32 -22.06 0.03
N THR A 382 13.05 -22.31 -1.07
CA THR A 382 13.47 -23.68 -1.44
C THR A 382 14.75 -24.06 -0.76
N ASP A 383 14.67 -24.55 0.49
CA ASP A 383 15.69 -25.39 1.14
C ASP A 383 15.05 -26.64 1.76
#